data_b868e319c2fa43975f9d80adc5833575
#
_entry.id   b868e319c2fa43975f9d80adc5833575
#
_cell.length_a   1.000
_cell.length_b   1.000
_cell.length_c   1.000
_cell.angle_alpha   90.00
_cell.angle_beta   90.00
_cell.angle_gamma   90.00
#
_symmetry.space_group_name_H-M   'P 1'
#
loop_
_entity.id
_entity.type
_entity.pdbx_description
1 polymer ?
#
loop_
_entity_poly.entity_id
_entity_poly.type
_entity_poly.pdbx_seq_one_letter_code
_entity_poly.pdbx_strand_id
1 'polypeptide(L)'
;LALMKENFIPHGKVTAIFTVQEEIGLVGSKNIEEKYLQDIDFGYTFDADGEAGHVFTAGPSHYAMKFTFHGKAAHAGMEPEKGLNAIAMAAKAIASCPSGRIDEETTCNIGTITGGRATNIIPELCVVEAEARSRDEGKLEKLVGEMVAAFENAAGTFPSGTLEIEKVKEYDAFRIEETAPLMNLFRMACKEAGFAVK
;
A
#
# COMPACT_ATOMS: atom_id res chain seq x y z
N LEU A 1 -25.10 -17.49 4.27
CA LEU A 1 -26.46 -16.94 4.10
C LEU A 1 -27.42 -18.00 3.56
N ALA A 2 -27.11 -18.74 2.50
CA ALA A 2 -27.99 -19.80 1.97
C ALA A 2 -28.30 -20.87 3.05
N LEU A 3 -27.27 -21.45 3.69
CA LEU A 3 -27.44 -22.43 4.76
C LEU A 3 -28.22 -21.90 5.96
N MET A 4 -28.03 -20.66 6.34
CA MET A 4 -28.80 -20.01 7.43
C MET A 4 -30.29 -19.97 7.08
N LYS A 5 -30.60 -19.62 5.83
CA LYS A 5 -31.95 -19.52 5.30
C LYS A 5 -32.62 -20.91 5.16
N GLU A 6 -31.89 -21.88 4.65
CA GLU A 6 -32.37 -23.27 4.47
C GLU A 6 -32.61 -23.99 5.81
N ASN A 7 -31.78 -23.73 6.83
CA ASN A 7 -31.89 -24.38 8.12
C ASN A 7 -32.66 -23.55 9.17
N PHE A 8 -33.26 -22.43 8.77
CA PHE A 8 -34.02 -21.54 9.68
C PHE A 8 -33.25 -21.16 10.95
N ILE A 9 -31.92 -20.89 10.81
CA ILE A 9 -31.08 -20.53 11.95
C ILE A 9 -31.49 -19.14 12.46
N PRO A 10 -31.90 -19.00 13.74
CA PRO A 10 -32.22 -17.69 14.30
C PRO A 10 -31.01 -16.77 14.27
N HIS A 11 -31.20 -15.58 13.72
CA HIS A 11 -30.12 -14.58 13.61
C HIS A 11 -30.67 -13.15 13.65
N GLY A 12 -29.83 -12.21 14.08
CA GLY A 12 -30.10 -10.79 13.92
C GLY A 12 -29.98 -10.32 12.45
N LYS A 13 -29.91 -9.03 12.26
CA LYS A 13 -29.67 -8.45 10.93
C LYS A 13 -28.27 -8.87 10.42
N VAL A 14 -28.23 -9.47 9.25
CA VAL A 14 -26.97 -9.84 8.58
C VAL A 14 -26.90 -9.10 7.25
N THR A 15 -25.88 -8.32 7.04
CA THR A 15 -25.60 -7.61 5.79
C THR A 15 -24.34 -8.20 5.15
N ALA A 16 -24.44 -8.68 3.93
CA ALA A 16 -23.28 -9.09 3.14
C ALA A 16 -22.93 -7.98 2.15
N ILE A 17 -21.69 -7.54 2.17
CA ILE A 17 -21.15 -6.50 1.31
C ILE A 17 -20.07 -7.13 0.44
N PHE A 18 -20.20 -7.00 -0.89
CA PHE A 18 -19.20 -7.45 -1.85
C PHE A 18 -18.61 -6.24 -2.53
N THR A 19 -17.31 -6.05 -2.37
CA THR A 19 -16.58 -4.93 -2.97
C THR A 19 -15.78 -5.39 -4.18
N VAL A 20 -15.37 -4.45 -5.00
CA VAL A 20 -14.54 -4.67 -6.21
C VAL A 20 -13.28 -3.81 -6.13
N GLN A 21 -12.28 -4.14 -6.94
CA GLN A 21 -11.05 -3.34 -7.07
C GLN A 21 -10.31 -3.16 -5.73
N GLU A 22 -10.17 -4.24 -4.97
CA GLU A 22 -9.40 -4.23 -3.73
C GLU A 22 -7.93 -3.93 -4.03
N GLU A 23 -7.31 -4.65 -4.97
CA GLU A 23 -5.89 -4.65 -5.33
C GLU A 23 -5.35 -3.29 -5.85
N ILE A 24 -6.22 -2.40 -6.26
CA ILE A 24 -5.85 -1.07 -6.78
C ILE A 24 -6.23 0.06 -5.82
N GLY A 25 -6.05 -0.17 -4.52
CA GLY A 25 -6.23 0.83 -3.48
C GLY A 25 -7.61 0.83 -2.81
N LEU A 26 -8.25 -0.35 -2.68
CA LEU A 26 -9.51 -0.51 -1.93
C LEU A 26 -10.68 0.32 -2.51
N VAL A 27 -10.74 0.51 -3.83
CA VAL A 27 -11.68 1.45 -4.46
C VAL A 27 -13.13 1.13 -4.10
N GLY A 28 -13.50 -0.15 -4.12
CA GLY A 28 -14.87 -0.56 -3.79
C GLY A 28 -15.25 -0.28 -2.34
N SER A 29 -14.38 -0.61 -1.38
CA SER A 29 -14.66 -0.39 0.04
C SER A 29 -14.65 1.09 0.42
N LYS A 30 -13.79 1.91 -0.16
CA LYS A 30 -13.76 3.37 0.02
C LYS A 30 -15.04 4.07 -0.48
N ASN A 31 -15.79 3.44 -1.38
CA ASN A 31 -17.01 3.98 -1.95
C ASN A 31 -18.29 3.36 -1.39
N ILE A 32 -18.22 2.60 -0.30
CA ILE A 32 -19.41 2.12 0.39
C ILE A 32 -20.15 3.31 0.99
N GLU A 33 -21.42 3.49 0.61
CA GLU A 33 -22.25 4.54 1.18
C GLU A 33 -22.53 4.25 2.66
N GLU A 34 -22.35 5.25 3.51
CA GLU A 34 -22.49 5.17 4.98
C GLU A 34 -23.83 4.55 5.42
N LYS A 35 -24.90 4.77 4.66
CA LYS A 35 -26.23 4.17 4.92
C LYS A 35 -26.21 2.63 5.01
N TYR A 36 -25.25 1.96 4.37
CA TYR A 36 -25.11 0.50 4.44
C TYR A 36 -24.32 0.04 5.66
N LEU A 37 -23.61 0.96 6.32
CA LEU A 37 -22.81 0.70 7.52
C LEU A 37 -23.54 1.13 8.80
N GLN A 38 -24.68 1.81 8.67
CA GLN A 38 -25.50 2.19 9.81
C GLN A 38 -26.12 0.94 10.46
N ASP A 39 -26.25 0.99 11.79
CA ASP A 39 -26.80 -0.10 12.61
C ASP A 39 -26.04 -1.44 12.51
N ILE A 40 -24.72 -1.37 12.22
CA ILE A 40 -23.83 -2.52 12.27
C ILE A 40 -23.04 -2.48 13.57
N ASP A 41 -23.20 -3.49 14.41
CA ASP A 41 -22.47 -3.61 15.68
C ASP A 41 -21.01 -4.04 15.43
N PHE A 42 -20.77 -4.92 14.45
CA PHE A 42 -19.45 -5.41 14.05
C PHE A 42 -19.48 -6.08 12.69
N GLY A 43 -18.31 -6.27 12.09
CA GLY A 43 -18.16 -6.93 10.80
C GLY A 43 -16.92 -7.85 10.75
N TYR A 44 -16.96 -8.79 9.82
CA TYR A 44 -15.82 -9.65 9.49
C TYR A 44 -15.52 -9.52 8.00
N THR A 45 -14.24 -9.34 7.66
CA THR A 45 -13.76 -9.37 6.28
C THR A 45 -13.13 -10.74 6.02
N PHE A 46 -13.53 -11.40 4.93
CA PHE A 46 -13.07 -12.72 4.54
C PHE A 46 -12.15 -12.63 3.32
N ASP A 47 -10.96 -12.08 3.53
CA ASP A 47 -9.97 -11.86 2.47
C ASP A 47 -8.54 -11.95 3.02
N ALA A 48 -8.32 -12.89 3.91
CA ALA A 48 -7.02 -13.09 4.55
C ALA A 48 -6.56 -14.53 4.37
N ASP A 49 -5.26 -14.70 4.23
CA ASP A 49 -4.62 -16.01 4.19
C ASP A 49 -4.74 -16.75 5.52
N GLY A 50 -4.68 -18.05 5.47
CA GLY A 50 -4.63 -18.92 6.64
C GLY A 50 -5.75 -19.95 6.69
N GLU A 51 -5.66 -20.81 7.70
CA GLU A 51 -6.67 -21.83 7.98
C GLU A 51 -7.87 -21.23 8.72
N ALA A 52 -9.00 -21.92 8.72
CA ALA A 52 -10.15 -21.55 9.53
C ALA A 52 -9.75 -21.41 11.02
N GLY A 53 -10.14 -20.31 11.63
CA GLY A 53 -9.73 -19.93 12.98
C GLY A 53 -8.60 -18.90 13.06
N HIS A 54 -7.94 -18.56 11.95
CA HIS A 54 -7.05 -17.40 11.90
C HIS A 54 -7.85 -16.11 11.87
N VAL A 55 -7.36 -15.10 12.60
CA VAL A 55 -7.93 -13.76 12.60
C VAL A 55 -6.84 -12.71 12.66
N PHE A 56 -6.89 -11.74 11.77
CA PHE A 56 -6.00 -10.60 11.79
C PHE A 56 -6.64 -9.46 12.58
N THR A 57 -6.01 -9.10 13.68
CA THR A 57 -6.49 -8.06 14.60
C THR A 57 -5.78 -6.72 14.40
N ALA A 58 -4.81 -6.66 13.48
CA ALA A 58 -4.12 -5.42 13.17
C ALA A 58 -3.69 -5.41 11.69
N GLY A 59 -3.82 -4.25 11.05
CA GLY A 59 -3.32 -3.99 9.72
C GLY A 59 -2.50 -2.70 9.66
N PRO A 60 -1.58 -2.55 8.71
CA PRO A 60 -0.74 -1.36 8.59
C PRO A 60 -1.49 -0.19 7.94
N SER A 61 -1.01 1.04 8.18
CA SER A 61 -1.20 2.16 7.26
C SER A 61 -0.37 1.95 6.00
N HIS A 62 -0.79 2.56 4.90
CA HIS A 62 -0.12 2.45 3.59
C HIS A 62 0.01 3.80 2.91
N TYR A 63 1.24 4.12 2.47
CA TYR A 63 1.52 5.20 1.53
C TYR A 63 1.93 4.65 0.17
N ALA A 64 1.28 5.14 -0.89
CA ALA A 64 1.74 5.03 -2.26
C ALA A 64 2.50 6.31 -2.65
N MET A 65 3.61 6.15 -3.35
CA MET A 65 4.46 7.27 -3.77
C MET A 65 4.84 7.11 -5.23
N LYS A 66 4.87 8.25 -5.94
CA LYS A 66 5.35 8.30 -7.32
C LYS A 66 6.34 9.44 -7.46
N PHE A 67 7.50 9.14 -8.02
CA PHE A 67 8.60 10.05 -8.25
C PHE A 67 8.84 10.16 -9.75
N THR A 68 8.66 11.35 -10.31
CA THR A 68 8.84 11.60 -11.73
C THR A 68 10.05 12.49 -11.95
N PHE A 69 11.12 11.90 -12.51
CA PHE A 69 12.33 12.62 -12.87
C PHE A 69 12.24 13.14 -14.30
N HIS A 70 12.48 14.42 -14.44
CA HIS A 70 12.62 15.09 -15.74
C HIS A 70 14.07 15.46 -15.98
N GLY A 71 14.61 14.92 -17.03
CA GLY A 71 15.92 15.22 -17.55
C GLY A 71 15.83 15.99 -18.87
N LYS A 72 16.74 15.69 -19.80
CA LYS A 72 16.77 16.32 -21.11
C LYS A 72 17.23 15.31 -22.17
N ALA A 73 16.43 15.17 -23.23
CA ALA A 73 16.78 14.30 -24.34
C ALA A 73 17.96 14.87 -25.16
N ALA A 74 18.80 13.97 -25.62
CA ALA A 74 19.88 14.23 -26.59
C ALA A 74 20.25 12.94 -27.30
N HIS A 75 20.98 13.06 -28.44
CA HIS A 75 21.53 11.89 -29.10
C HIS A 75 22.76 11.37 -28.35
N ALA A 76 22.67 10.13 -27.83
CA ALA A 76 23.67 9.59 -26.92
C ALA A 76 25.09 9.46 -27.52
N GLY A 77 25.20 9.30 -28.82
CA GLY A 77 26.50 9.16 -29.53
C GLY A 77 27.03 10.45 -30.16
N MET A 78 26.18 11.48 -30.34
CA MET A 78 26.61 12.71 -31.05
C MET A 78 26.77 13.91 -30.11
N GLU A 79 25.84 14.08 -29.16
CA GLU A 79 25.77 15.26 -28.28
C GLU A 79 25.37 14.87 -26.85
N PRO A 80 26.04 13.88 -26.24
CA PRO A 80 25.65 13.40 -24.91
C PRO A 80 25.71 14.50 -23.84
N GLU A 81 26.61 15.48 -23.98
CA GLU A 81 26.78 16.61 -23.08
C GLU A 81 25.59 17.58 -23.06
N LYS A 82 24.73 17.53 -24.08
CA LYS A 82 23.50 18.35 -24.15
C LYS A 82 22.31 17.71 -23.44
N GLY A 83 22.45 16.42 -23.11
CA GLY A 83 21.40 15.63 -22.45
C GLY A 83 21.54 15.57 -20.93
N LEU A 84 20.45 15.18 -20.27
CA LEU A 84 20.44 14.83 -18.85
C LEU A 84 19.62 13.56 -18.69
N ASN A 85 20.26 12.50 -18.23
CA ASN A 85 19.68 11.16 -18.17
C ASN A 85 18.78 10.99 -16.92
N ALA A 86 17.47 10.99 -17.11
CA ALA A 86 16.48 10.80 -16.04
C ALA A 86 16.56 9.40 -15.37
N ILE A 87 16.96 8.37 -16.12
CA ILE A 87 17.18 7.02 -15.54
C ILE A 87 18.37 7.06 -14.57
N ALA A 88 19.46 7.76 -14.93
CA ALA A 88 20.61 7.88 -14.03
C ALA A 88 20.27 8.65 -12.76
N MET A 89 19.42 9.67 -12.86
CA MET A 89 18.89 10.40 -11.70
C MET A 89 18.09 9.46 -10.78
N ALA A 90 17.14 8.72 -11.33
CA ALA A 90 16.31 7.75 -10.62
C ALA A 90 17.16 6.63 -9.99
N ALA A 91 18.12 6.07 -10.72
CA ALA A 91 19.00 5.03 -10.21
C ALA A 91 19.80 5.48 -8.99
N LYS A 92 20.29 6.73 -9.00
CA LYS A 92 20.99 7.32 -7.84
C LYS A 92 20.08 7.46 -6.63
N ALA A 93 18.84 7.89 -6.82
CA ALA A 93 17.84 7.99 -5.76
C ALA A 93 17.53 6.62 -5.16
N ILE A 94 17.23 5.64 -6.01
CA ILE A 94 16.92 4.26 -5.61
C ILE A 94 18.08 3.65 -4.80
N ALA A 95 19.32 3.84 -5.20
CA ALA A 95 20.50 3.30 -4.53
C ALA A 95 20.69 3.85 -3.09
N SER A 96 20.12 5.01 -2.78
CA SER A 96 20.18 5.65 -1.46
C SER A 96 18.88 5.54 -0.66
N CYS A 97 17.81 5.03 -1.28
CA CYS A 97 16.50 4.91 -0.65
C CYS A 97 16.44 3.65 0.24
N PRO A 98 15.82 3.72 1.43
CA PRO A 98 15.47 2.52 2.20
C PRO A 98 14.62 1.55 1.37
N SER A 99 14.81 0.25 1.56
CA SER A 99 14.01 -0.77 0.87
C SER A 99 13.92 -2.07 1.67
N GLY A 100 12.80 -2.76 1.53
CA GLY A 100 12.53 -4.03 2.19
C GLY A 100 11.96 -3.88 3.59
N ARG A 101 12.32 -4.81 4.47
CA ARG A 101 11.87 -4.80 5.88
C ARG A 101 12.76 -3.89 6.71
N ILE A 102 12.15 -2.87 7.28
CA ILE A 102 12.83 -1.88 8.13
C ILE A 102 12.86 -2.35 9.60
N ASP A 103 11.71 -2.84 10.08
CA ASP A 103 11.57 -3.47 11.38
C ASP A 103 10.42 -4.51 11.37
N GLU A 104 9.98 -4.99 12.55
CA GLU A 104 8.97 -6.05 12.68
C GLU A 104 7.60 -5.67 12.09
N GLU A 105 7.31 -4.38 11.99
CA GLU A 105 5.99 -3.89 11.55
C GLU A 105 6.06 -2.86 10.41
N THR A 106 7.27 -2.52 9.94
CA THR A 106 7.51 -1.46 8.96
C THR A 106 8.23 -2.01 7.74
N THR A 107 7.69 -1.75 6.57
CA THR A 107 8.27 -2.16 5.27
C THR A 107 8.17 -1.03 4.26
N CYS A 108 9.06 -1.02 3.27
CA CYS A 108 8.91 -0.22 2.06
C CYS A 108 9.44 -0.97 0.85
N ASN A 109 8.96 -0.57 -0.31
CA ASN A 109 9.36 -1.18 -1.56
C ASN A 109 9.39 -0.15 -2.69
N ILE A 110 10.34 -0.31 -3.61
CA ILE A 110 10.32 0.35 -4.90
C ILE A 110 9.81 -0.71 -5.88
N GLY A 111 8.55 -0.56 -6.29
CA GLY A 111 7.83 -1.57 -7.05
C GLY A 111 8.07 -1.51 -8.54
N THR A 112 8.11 -0.30 -9.10
CA THR A 112 8.30 -0.11 -10.55
C THR A 112 9.30 0.99 -10.87
N ILE A 113 9.95 0.86 -12.03
CA ILE A 113 10.72 1.91 -12.67
C ILE A 113 10.47 1.86 -14.17
N THR A 114 10.08 2.99 -14.74
CA THR A 114 9.80 3.11 -16.18
C THR A 114 10.48 4.33 -16.74
N GLY A 115 11.29 4.17 -17.79
CA GLY A 115 12.00 5.29 -18.41
C GLY A 115 12.70 4.93 -19.71
N GLY A 116 12.97 5.97 -20.53
CA GLY A 116 13.66 5.84 -21.80
C GLY A 116 12.76 5.37 -22.95
N ARG A 117 13.26 5.54 -24.18
CA ARG A 117 12.55 5.16 -25.42
C ARG A 117 13.41 4.31 -26.33
N ALA A 118 14.73 4.59 -26.39
CA ALA A 118 15.69 3.91 -27.21
C ALA A 118 17.11 4.05 -26.66
N THR A 119 18.00 3.11 -26.96
CA THR A 119 19.37 3.06 -26.43
C THR A 119 20.25 4.20 -26.90
N ASN A 120 19.95 4.80 -28.06
CA ASN A 120 20.70 5.91 -28.65
C ASN A 120 20.12 7.30 -28.30
N ILE A 121 19.13 7.36 -27.42
CA ILE A 121 18.51 8.61 -26.90
C ILE A 121 18.73 8.68 -25.41
N ILE A 122 19.27 9.80 -24.90
CA ILE A 122 19.36 10.07 -23.47
C ILE A 122 17.92 10.26 -22.93
N PRO A 123 17.50 9.49 -21.92
CA PRO A 123 16.13 9.53 -21.40
C PRO A 123 15.82 10.87 -20.73
N GLU A 124 14.76 11.53 -21.17
CA GLU A 124 14.26 12.77 -20.59
C GLU A 124 13.25 12.57 -19.46
N LEU A 125 12.73 11.34 -19.32
CA LEU A 125 11.70 10.99 -18.33
C LEU A 125 12.00 9.64 -17.69
N CYS A 126 11.86 9.56 -16.37
CA CYS A 126 11.87 8.32 -15.62
C CYS A 126 10.87 8.42 -14.45
N VAL A 127 9.97 7.45 -14.35
CA VAL A 127 8.97 7.34 -13.29
C VAL A 127 9.32 6.16 -12.40
N VAL A 128 9.28 6.38 -11.09
CA VAL A 128 9.50 5.36 -10.06
C VAL A 128 8.26 5.33 -9.17
N GLU A 129 7.70 4.14 -8.94
CA GLU A 129 6.60 3.95 -8.02
C GLU A 129 7.06 3.11 -6.83
N ALA A 130 6.68 3.55 -5.64
CA ALA A 130 7.10 2.98 -4.38
C ALA A 130 5.95 2.97 -3.37
N GLU A 131 6.10 2.14 -2.33
CA GLU A 131 5.17 2.07 -1.22
C GLU A 131 5.91 2.02 0.12
N ALA A 132 5.22 2.40 1.18
CA ALA A 132 5.64 2.20 2.56
C ALA A 132 4.46 1.78 3.42
N ARG A 133 4.68 0.85 4.35
CA ARG A 133 3.66 0.34 5.27
C ARG A 133 4.20 0.26 6.69
N SER A 134 3.38 0.60 7.67
CA SER A 134 3.67 0.35 9.08
C SER A 134 2.39 0.27 9.90
N ARG A 135 2.42 -0.51 11.00
CA ARG A 135 1.37 -0.50 12.02
C ARG A 135 1.54 0.64 13.03
N ASP A 136 2.67 1.33 12.99
CA ASP A 136 2.97 2.54 13.78
C ASP A 136 3.02 3.75 12.84
N GLU A 137 2.15 4.71 13.09
CA GLU A 137 2.02 5.91 12.25
C GLU A 137 3.26 6.79 12.27
N GLY A 138 3.91 6.93 13.43
CA GLY A 138 5.12 7.74 13.57
C GLY A 138 6.29 7.14 12.79
N LYS A 139 6.42 5.81 12.81
CA LYS A 139 7.42 5.10 12.01
C LYS A 139 7.15 5.24 10.52
N LEU A 140 5.88 5.16 10.12
CA LEU A 140 5.48 5.30 8.71
C LEU A 140 5.83 6.70 8.19
N GLU A 141 5.43 7.75 8.89
CA GLU A 141 5.72 9.14 8.49
C GLU A 141 7.23 9.41 8.42
N LYS A 142 7.99 8.87 9.38
CA LYS A 142 9.44 8.97 9.37
C LYS A 142 10.04 8.29 8.13
N LEU A 143 9.61 7.05 7.84
CA LEU A 143 10.10 6.29 6.69
C LEU A 143 9.76 6.97 5.36
N VAL A 144 8.52 7.45 5.21
CA VAL A 144 8.10 8.21 4.03
C VAL A 144 8.95 9.48 3.87
N GLY A 145 9.25 10.18 4.97
CA GLY A 145 10.15 11.33 4.96
C GLY A 145 11.57 10.97 4.51
N GLU A 146 12.12 9.85 4.99
CA GLU A 146 13.44 9.35 4.59
C GLU A 146 13.48 8.96 3.10
N MET A 147 12.44 8.30 2.60
CA MET A 147 12.32 7.96 1.18
C MET A 147 12.25 9.22 0.31
N VAL A 148 11.39 10.17 0.65
CA VAL A 148 11.29 11.46 -0.07
C VAL A 148 12.63 12.19 -0.08
N ALA A 149 13.29 12.29 1.08
CA ALA A 149 14.60 12.94 1.20
C ALA A 149 15.68 12.27 0.33
N ALA A 150 15.67 10.94 0.22
CA ALA A 150 16.60 10.24 -0.66
C ALA A 150 16.44 10.64 -2.14
N PHE A 151 15.19 10.77 -2.59
CA PHE A 151 14.86 11.20 -3.96
C PHE A 151 15.18 12.67 -4.19
N GLU A 152 14.85 13.56 -3.25
CA GLU A 152 15.17 14.99 -3.34
C GLU A 152 16.69 15.25 -3.34
N ASN A 153 17.43 14.58 -2.44
CA ASN A 153 18.89 14.69 -2.37
C ASN A 153 19.56 14.21 -3.67
N ALA A 154 19.09 13.11 -4.23
CA ALA A 154 19.60 12.63 -5.51
C ALA A 154 19.31 13.63 -6.64
N ALA A 155 18.08 14.14 -6.74
CA ALA A 155 17.69 15.13 -7.73
C ALA A 155 18.52 16.42 -7.60
N GLY A 156 18.80 16.88 -6.39
CA GLY A 156 19.61 18.06 -6.11
C GLY A 156 21.06 17.99 -6.62
N THR A 157 21.56 16.80 -6.93
CA THR A 157 22.88 16.63 -7.57
C THR A 157 22.90 16.87 -9.09
N PHE A 158 21.74 17.11 -9.69
CA PHE A 158 21.54 17.34 -11.11
C PHE A 158 20.89 18.72 -11.38
N PRO A 159 21.67 19.80 -11.46
CA PRO A 159 21.16 21.18 -11.43
C PRO A 159 20.14 21.53 -12.51
N SER A 160 20.12 20.79 -13.63
CA SER A 160 19.21 21.03 -14.76
C SER A 160 18.03 20.05 -14.79
N GLY A 161 17.97 19.11 -13.85
CA GLY A 161 16.88 18.15 -13.73
C GLY A 161 15.84 18.62 -12.72
N THR A 162 14.63 18.09 -12.84
CA THR A 162 13.57 18.30 -11.86
C THR A 162 12.99 17.00 -11.38
N LEU A 163 12.38 17.03 -10.19
CA LEU A 163 11.69 15.93 -9.57
C LEU A 163 10.28 16.37 -9.17
N GLU A 164 9.29 15.62 -9.61
CA GLU A 164 7.92 15.74 -9.12
C GLU A 164 7.64 14.57 -8.18
N ILE A 165 6.95 14.84 -7.06
CA ILE A 165 6.64 13.85 -6.03
C ILE A 165 5.14 13.86 -5.79
N GLU A 166 4.51 12.74 -6.02
CA GLU A 166 3.14 12.46 -5.61
C GLU A 166 3.18 11.44 -4.47
N LYS A 167 2.48 11.70 -3.37
CA LYS A 167 2.32 10.76 -2.27
C LYS A 167 0.88 10.76 -1.80
N VAL A 168 0.33 9.57 -1.63
CA VAL A 168 -1.05 9.37 -1.20
C VAL A 168 -1.07 8.37 -0.07
N LYS A 169 -1.69 8.74 1.05
CA LYS A 169 -2.02 7.79 2.11
C LYS A 169 -3.27 7.05 1.70
N GLU A 170 -3.15 5.77 1.38
CA GLU A 170 -4.23 4.96 0.85
C GLU A 170 -5.21 4.54 1.94
N TYR A 171 -4.72 4.17 3.11
CA TYR A 171 -5.52 3.80 4.27
C TYR A 171 -4.72 3.89 5.57
N ASP A 172 -5.44 3.95 6.69
CA ASP A 172 -4.90 3.99 8.04
C ASP A 172 -4.72 2.59 8.63
N ALA A 173 -3.77 2.47 9.57
CA ALA A 173 -3.62 1.28 10.39
C ALA A 173 -4.86 1.05 11.25
N PHE A 174 -5.15 -0.20 11.52
CA PHE A 174 -6.15 -0.56 12.52
C PHE A 174 -5.58 -1.56 13.53
N ARG A 175 -6.18 -1.56 14.71
CA ARG A 175 -5.94 -2.56 15.75
C ARG A 175 -7.24 -2.88 16.47
N ILE A 176 -7.50 -4.16 16.62
CA ILE A 176 -8.63 -4.68 17.39
C ILE A 176 -8.05 -5.36 18.64
N GLU A 177 -8.45 -4.90 19.80
CA GLU A 177 -7.99 -5.47 21.06
C GLU A 177 -8.53 -6.90 21.25
N GLU A 178 -7.72 -7.78 21.77
CA GLU A 178 -8.13 -9.18 22.04
C GLU A 178 -9.34 -9.31 22.96
N THR A 179 -9.58 -8.29 23.80
CA THR A 179 -10.72 -8.20 24.73
C THR A 179 -11.97 -7.62 24.06
N ALA A 180 -11.91 -7.21 22.81
CA ALA A 180 -13.07 -6.65 22.10
C ALA A 180 -14.23 -7.66 22.05
N PRO A 181 -15.49 -7.22 22.21
CA PRO A 181 -16.66 -8.12 22.20
C PRO A 181 -16.74 -9.01 20.98
N LEU A 182 -16.39 -8.48 19.81
CA LEU A 182 -16.39 -9.25 18.55
C LEU A 182 -15.39 -10.41 18.59
N MET A 183 -14.26 -10.28 19.30
CA MET A 183 -13.27 -11.36 19.45
C MET A 183 -13.81 -12.50 20.32
N ASN A 184 -14.64 -12.19 21.33
CA ASN A 184 -15.31 -13.24 22.11
C ASN A 184 -16.31 -14.02 21.26
N LEU A 185 -17.08 -13.33 20.43
CA LEU A 185 -18.00 -13.98 19.48
C LEU A 185 -17.25 -14.87 18.48
N PHE A 186 -16.15 -14.39 17.95
CA PHE A 186 -15.29 -15.16 17.05
C PHE A 186 -14.76 -16.42 17.73
N ARG A 187 -14.24 -16.32 18.97
CA ARG A 187 -13.74 -17.47 19.74
C ARG A 187 -14.85 -18.50 20.02
N MET A 188 -16.05 -18.04 20.34
CA MET A 188 -17.21 -18.92 20.54
C MET A 188 -17.57 -19.65 19.26
N ALA A 189 -17.65 -18.95 18.14
CA ALA A 189 -17.97 -19.52 16.84
C ALA A 189 -16.91 -20.58 16.41
N CYS A 190 -15.62 -20.27 16.56
CA CYS A 190 -14.54 -21.22 16.30
C CYS A 190 -14.65 -22.47 17.16
N LYS A 191 -14.91 -22.31 18.45
CA LYS A 191 -15.10 -23.46 19.38
C LYS A 191 -16.25 -24.36 18.97
N GLU A 192 -17.40 -23.76 18.62
CA GLU A 192 -18.59 -24.52 18.16
C GLU A 192 -18.32 -25.24 16.82
N ALA A 193 -17.56 -24.61 15.94
CA ALA A 193 -17.19 -25.19 14.64
C ALA A 193 -16.01 -26.18 14.72
N GLY A 194 -15.38 -26.35 15.89
CA GLY A 194 -14.26 -27.27 16.09
C GLY A 194 -12.91 -26.73 15.60
N PHE A 195 -12.76 -25.41 15.45
CA PHE A 195 -11.51 -24.77 15.05
C PHE A 195 -10.76 -24.17 16.26
N ALA A 196 -9.44 -24.25 16.22
CA ALA A 196 -8.59 -23.50 17.15
C ALA A 196 -8.46 -22.05 16.68
N VAL A 197 -8.56 -21.10 17.58
CA VAL A 197 -8.27 -19.70 17.29
C VAL A 197 -6.76 -19.49 17.26
N LYS A 198 -6.27 -18.83 16.23
CA LYS A 198 -4.84 -18.53 16.01
C LYS A 198 -4.68 -17.05 15.68
#